data_43ee0394cc0c937c5c8b488eef5bbee2
#
_entry.id   43ee0394cc0c937c5c8b488eef5bbee2
#
_cell.length_a   1.000
_cell.length_b   1.000
_cell.length_c   1.000
_cell.angle_alpha   90.00
_cell.angle_beta   90.00
_cell.angle_gamma   90.00
#
_symmetry.space_group_name_H-M   'P 1'
#
loop_
_entity.id
_entity.type
_entity.pdbx_description
1 polymer ?
#
loop_
_entity_poly.entity_id
_entity_poly.type
_entity_poly.pdbx_seq_one_letter_code
_entity_poly.pdbx_strand_id
1 'polypeptide(L)'
;MHRFPLSLCLCLLFLSSCYEDRIGCLDGDATNFDLLADQPCPDCCEYPQLSVDVDHFYGEESFSFDSTYQDGAGNNFIVSRFRYYLSDLRLGTLSTTLDEPENPEEFSVIEGADTVTTTLNADVALITASSGSARTLGRLRLGTEALTQVRALIGVSSDLNAVFPPSASSSSPLSTQPDLLNFLDGEGYVQGRLEYILVNTTDTLSVSWFGNQEVILPFGGEVAPLRGFNLTLEMAADYARVLGEVDLTADSASVATSLSARMPDLLTVTGVR
;
A
#
# COMPACT_ATOMS: atom_id res chain seq x y z
N MET A 1 -25.49 -43.19 65.92
CA MET A 1 -26.06 -41.89 65.59
C MET A 1 -25.18 -41.22 64.55
N HIS A 2 -25.52 -41.34 63.25
CA HIS A 2 -24.75 -40.83 62.11
C HIS A 2 -25.19 -39.40 61.79
N ARG A 3 -24.36 -38.40 62.11
CA ARG A 3 -24.56 -36.99 61.78
C ARG A 3 -23.52 -36.47 60.73
N PHE A 4 -23.21 -37.27 59.72
CA PHE A 4 -22.12 -36.91 58.75
C PHE A 4 -22.50 -36.58 57.31
N PRO A 5 -23.77 -36.62 56.81
CA PRO A 5 -23.93 -36.30 55.38
C PRO A 5 -24.37 -34.84 55.06
N LEU A 6 -24.83 -34.07 56.06
CA LEU A 6 -25.38 -32.72 55.73
C LEU A 6 -24.30 -31.66 55.47
N SER A 7 -23.16 -31.77 56.08
CA SER A 7 -22.05 -30.81 55.91
C SER A 7 -21.32 -30.96 54.56
N LEU A 8 -21.26 -32.19 54.03
CA LEU A 8 -20.61 -32.47 52.75
C LEU A 8 -21.41 -31.95 51.56
N CYS A 9 -22.76 -32.00 51.61
CA CYS A 9 -23.61 -31.43 50.58
C CYS A 9 -23.56 -29.90 50.50
N LEU A 10 -23.38 -29.22 51.62
CA LEU A 10 -23.28 -27.74 51.66
C LEU A 10 -21.98 -27.23 51.03
N CYS A 11 -20.87 -27.93 51.15
CA CYS A 11 -19.61 -27.57 50.51
C CYS A 11 -19.63 -27.76 48.98
N LEU A 12 -20.41 -28.69 48.44
CA LEU A 12 -20.55 -28.90 47.00
C LEU A 12 -21.35 -27.81 46.28
N LEU A 13 -22.23 -27.09 46.99
CA LEU A 13 -23.01 -25.98 46.44
C LEU A 13 -22.22 -24.69 46.28
N PHE A 14 -21.09 -24.52 46.95
CA PHE A 14 -20.22 -23.35 46.81
C PHE A 14 -19.18 -23.49 45.69
N LEU A 15 -19.11 -24.64 45.02
CA LEU A 15 -18.22 -24.89 43.88
C LEU A 15 -18.86 -24.57 42.54
N SER A 16 -20.13 -24.17 42.50
CA SER A 16 -20.70 -23.53 41.29
C SER A 16 -20.13 -22.09 41.21
N SER A 17 -18.85 -22.01 40.93
CA SER A 17 -18.24 -20.78 40.47
C SER A 17 -19.07 -20.28 39.28
N CYS A 18 -19.59 -19.06 39.38
CA CYS A 18 -20.17 -18.40 38.23
C CYS A 18 -19.06 -18.35 37.17
N TYR A 19 -19.08 -19.27 36.21
CA TYR A 19 -18.28 -19.17 35.02
C TYR A 19 -18.89 -18.06 34.21
N GLU A 20 -18.16 -16.98 34.04
CA GLU A 20 -18.55 -15.89 33.14
C GLU A 20 -18.06 -16.27 31.74
N ASP A 21 -18.98 -16.38 30.80
CA ASP A 21 -18.64 -16.65 29.40
C ASP A 21 -17.68 -15.57 28.88
N ARG A 22 -16.54 -16.00 28.39
CA ARG A 22 -15.54 -15.11 27.79
C ARG A 22 -15.88 -14.89 26.33
N ILE A 23 -16.17 -13.64 25.97
CA ILE A 23 -16.44 -13.22 24.59
C ILE A 23 -15.11 -12.75 23.97
N GLY A 24 -14.77 -13.23 22.77
CA GLY A 24 -13.55 -12.87 22.08
C GLY A 24 -13.56 -13.23 20.60
N CYS A 25 -12.53 -12.81 19.88
CA CYS A 25 -12.37 -13.15 18.47
C CYS A 25 -11.96 -14.63 18.32
N LEU A 26 -12.82 -15.43 17.65
CA LEU A 26 -12.56 -16.83 17.32
C LEU A 26 -12.10 -17.04 15.86
N ASP A 27 -11.81 -15.94 15.13
CA ASP A 27 -11.26 -16.01 13.79
C ASP A 27 -9.74 -16.18 13.85
N GLY A 28 -9.24 -17.30 13.37
CA GLY A 28 -7.80 -17.61 13.35
C GLY A 28 -6.97 -16.74 12.40
N ASP A 29 -7.61 -15.91 11.55
CA ASP A 29 -6.94 -14.93 10.68
C ASP A 29 -6.74 -13.58 11.37
N ALA A 30 -7.38 -13.38 12.54
CA ALA A 30 -7.26 -12.15 13.31
C ALA A 30 -5.99 -12.12 14.17
N THR A 31 -5.42 -10.93 14.35
CA THR A 31 -4.25 -10.70 15.23
C THR A 31 -4.56 -10.91 16.70
N ASN A 32 -5.83 -10.70 17.08
CA ASN A 32 -6.35 -10.84 18.44
C ASN A 32 -7.18 -12.12 18.63
N PHE A 33 -6.89 -13.18 17.87
CA PHE A 33 -7.52 -14.49 18.04
C PHE A 33 -7.41 -14.96 19.50
N ASP A 34 -8.54 -15.30 20.10
CA ASP A 34 -8.63 -15.76 21.49
C ASP A 34 -9.12 -17.20 21.58
N LEU A 35 -8.20 -18.15 21.70
CA LEU A 35 -8.50 -19.58 21.86
C LEU A 35 -9.30 -19.89 23.12
N LEU A 36 -9.31 -19.01 24.12
CA LEU A 36 -9.99 -19.20 25.40
C LEU A 36 -11.40 -18.55 25.42
N ALA A 37 -11.82 -17.93 24.34
CA ALA A 37 -13.17 -17.40 24.25
C ALA A 37 -14.20 -18.53 24.11
N ASP A 38 -15.31 -18.39 24.83
CA ASP A 38 -16.45 -19.33 24.81
C ASP A 38 -17.47 -18.94 23.76
N GLN A 39 -17.55 -17.64 23.48
CA GLN A 39 -18.51 -17.06 22.53
C GLN A 39 -17.78 -16.17 21.52
N PRO A 40 -18.18 -16.23 20.22
CA PRO A 40 -17.57 -15.40 19.21
C PRO A 40 -18.00 -13.94 19.33
N CYS A 41 -17.05 -13.04 19.08
CA CYS A 41 -17.26 -11.62 18.88
C CYS A 41 -16.72 -11.24 17.50
N PRO A 42 -17.50 -11.38 16.41
CA PRO A 42 -17.01 -11.10 15.05
C PRO A 42 -16.55 -9.65 14.88
N ASP A 43 -17.29 -8.72 15.47
CA ASP A 43 -17.02 -7.27 15.34
C ASP A 43 -15.81 -6.78 16.17
N CYS A 44 -15.25 -7.65 17.03
CA CYS A 44 -14.04 -7.31 17.79
C CYS A 44 -12.76 -7.93 17.20
N CYS A 45 -12.86 -8.64 16.07
CA CYS A 45 -11.72 -9.20 15.40
C CYS A 45 -10.89 -8.10 14.72
N GLU A 46 -9.60 -8.11 14.98
CA GLU A 46 -8.65 -7.21 14.34
C GLU A 46 -7.82 -8.01 13.34
N TYR A 47 -7.81 -7.57 12.07
CA TYR A 47 -7.04 -8.25 11.03
C TYR A 47 -5.64 -7.66 10.86
N PRO A 48 -4.69 -8.46 10.35
CA PRO A 48 -3.33 -8.02 10.08
C PRO A 48 -3.27 -6.81 9.16
N GLN A 49 -2.24 -5.99 9.36
CA GLN A 49 -1.93 -4.88 8.46
C GLN A 49 -1.08 -5.37 7.29
N LEU A 50 -1.41 -4.88 6.10
CA LEU A 50 -0.57 -4.98 4.92
C LEU A 50 0.24 -3.69 4.78
N SER A 51 1.54 -3.85 4.61
CA SER A 51 2.47 -2.76 4.31
C SER A 51 3.28 -3.06 3.07
N VAL A 52 3.77 -2.03 2.39
CA VAL A 52 4.76 -2.13 1.33
C VAL A 52 6.06 -1.47 1.78
N ASP A 53 7.18 -2.10 1.49
CA ASP A 53 8.52 -1.60 1.71
C ASP A 53 9.26 -1.63 0.37
N VAL A 54 9.77 -0.50 -0.09
CA VAL A 54 10.34 -0.37 -1.44
C VAL A 54 11.79 0.02 -1.34
N ASP A 55 12.67 -0.88 -1.78
CA ASP A 55 14.08 -0.60 -1.99
C ASP A 55 14.30 0.03 -3.37
N HIS A 56 15.21 0.97 -3.45
CA HIS A 56 15.43 1.80 -4.63
C HIS A 56 16.78 1.51 -5.28
N PHE A 57 16.76 1.22 -6.59
CA PHE A 57 17.94 0.86 -7.38
C PHE A 57 17.99 1.64 -8.69
N TYR A 58 19.20 1.72 -9.25
CA TYR A 58 19.43 2.07 -10.63
C TYR A 58 20.33 0.97 -11.25
N GLY A 59 19.70 0.00 -11.90
CA GLY A 59 20.34 -1.24 -12.28
C GLY A 59 20.74 -2.08 -11.08
N GLU A 60 22.03 -2.36 -10.92
CA GLU A 60 22.57 -3.15 -9.81
C GLU A 60 22.98 -2.32 -8.58
N GLU A 61 22.97 -1.00 -8.71
CA GLU A 61 23.41 -0.07 -7.64
C GLU A 61 22.22 0.49 -6.86
N SER A 62 22.43 0.77 -5.57
CA SER A 62 21.44 1.49 -4.77
C SER A 62 21.26 2.90 -5.34
N PHE A 63 19.99 3.30 -5.48
CA PHE A 63 19.65 4.63 -5.99
C PHE A 63 20.08 5.74 -5.02
N SER A 64 20.62 6.83 -5.57
CA SER A 64 21.03 8.02 -4.83
C SER A 64 20.73 9.29 -5.62
N PHE A 65 20.21 10.32 -4.94
CA PHE A 65 20.00 11.64 -5.54
C PHE A 65 21.30 12.40 -5.87
N ASP A 66 22.44 11.96 -5.31
CA ASP A 66 23.75 12.57 -5.57
C ASP A 66 24.49 11.92 -6.74
N SER A 67 23.93 10.84 -7.31
CA SER A 67 24.55 10.09 -8.40
C SER A 67 24.17 10.64 -9.77
N THR A 68 25.12 10.51 -10.71
CA THR A 68 24.88 10.79 -12.12
C THR A 68 24.49 9.50 -12.84
N TYR A 69 23.39 9.55 -13.55
CA TYR A 69 22.83 8.43 -14.33
C TYR A 69 22.85 8.76 -15.83
N GLN A 70 22.61 7.76 -16.67
CA GLN A 70 22.41 7.94 -18.09
C GLN A 70 20.97 7.61 -18.48
N ASP A 71 20.38 8.45 -19.32
CA ASP A 71 19.07 8.23 -19.93
C ASP A 71 19.15 7.34 -21.17
N GLY A 72 17.99 7.04 -21.79
CA GLY A 72 17.89 6.19 -22.98
C GLY A 72 18.59 6.74 -24.23
N ALA A 73 18.89 8.02 -24.27
CA ALA A 73 19.65 8.68 -25.35
C ALA A 73 21.15 8.85 -25.02
N GLY A 74 21.58 8.41 -23.84
CA GLY A 74 22.96 8.51 -23.37
C GLY A 74 23.33 9.85 -22.73
N ASN A 75 22.32 10.68 -22.40
CA ASN A 75 22.55 11.94 -21.71
C ASN A 75 22.75 11.68 -20.22
N ASN A 76 23.70 12.41 -19.61
CA ASN A 76 23.93 12.33 -18.18
C ASN A 76 22.94 13.24 -17.43
N PHE A 77 22.35 12.73 -16.36
CA PHE A 77 21.43 13.47 -15.51
C PHE A 77 21.57 13.09 -14.04
N ILE A 78 21.03 13.94 -13.17
CA ILE A 78 20.93 13.74 -11.73
C ILE A 78 19.45 13.86 -11.37
N VAL A 79 18.91 12.92 -10.61
CA VAL A 79 17.54 13.00 -10.11
C VAL A 79 17.52 13.84 -8.85
N SER A 80 16.71 14.88 -8.82
CA SER A 80 16.47 15.69 -7.61
C SER A 80 15.30 15.13 -6.80
N ARG A 81 14.33 14.53 -7.48
CA ARG A 81 13.12 13.96 -6.85
C ARG A 81 12.41 13.00 -7.80
N PHE A 82 11.94 11.88 -7.27
CA PHE A 82 11.06 10.97 -7.99
C PHE A 82 9.98 10.46 -7.02
N ARG A 83 8.72 10.68 -7.37
CA ARG A 83 7.57 10.27 -6.57
C ARG A 83 6.47 9.71 -7.46
N TYR A 84 5.76 8.74 -6.94
CA TYR A 84 4.57 8.14 -7.59
C TYR A 84 3.66 7.54 -6.53
N TYR A 85 2.38 7.41 -6.86
CA TYR A 85 1.44 6.68 -6.04
C TYR A 85 1.46 5.19 -6.37
N LEU A 86 1.11 4.39 -5.37
CA LEU A 86 0.84 2.97 -5.48
C LEU A 86 -0.47 2.70 -4.75
N SER A 87 -1.47 2.13 -5.43
CA SER A 87 -2.81 1.89 -4.87
C SER A 87 -3.44 0.61 -5.40
N ASP A 88 -4.65 0.30 -4.95
CA ASP A 88 -5.47 -0.86 -5.37
C ASP A 88 -4.64 -2.17 -5.37
N LEU A 89 -3.97 -2.41 -4.23
CA LEU A 89 -3.05 -3.51 -4.10
C LEU A 89 -3.80 -4.76 -3.64
N ARG A 90 -3.77 -5.81 -4.46
CA ARG A 90 -4.50 -7.05 -4.24
C ARG A 90 -3.58 -8.26 -4.24
N LEU A 91 -3.71 -9.10 -3.23
CA LEU A 91 -2.93 -10.32 -3.07
C LEU A 91 -3.75 -11.55 -3.45
N GLY A 92 -3.16 -12.50 -4.12
CA GLY A 92 -3.86 -13.73 -4.46
C GLY A 92 -3.09 -14.67 -5.37
N THR A 93 -3.86 -15.51 -6.07
CA THR A 93 -3.37 -16.46 -7.07
C THR A 93 -3.87 -16.07 -8.46
N LEU A 94 -3.30 -16.68 -9.51
CA LEU A 94 -3.75 -16.47 -10.89
C LEU A 94 -5.22 -16.89 -11.13
N SER A 95 -5.76 -17.75 -10.26
CA SER A 95 -7.08 -18.39 -10.45
C SER A 95 -8.12 -17.99 -9.40
N THR A 96 -7.73 -17.26 -8.36
CA THR A 96 -8.63 -16.86 -7.27
C THR A 96 -8.89 -15.36 -7.29
N THR A 97 -10.00 -14.95 -6.66
CA THR A 97 -10.24 -13.53 -6.38
C THR A 97 -9.12 -12.99 -5.50
N LEU A 98 -8.57 -11.87 -5.92
CA LEU A 98 -7.52 -11.19 -5.17
C LEU A 98 -8.12 -10.48 -3.96
N ASP A 99 -7.52 -10.70 -2.79
CA ASP A 99 -7.89 -9.99 -1.57
C ASP A 99 -7.24 -8.60 -1.58
N GLU A 100 -8.02 -7.59 -1.22
CA GLU A 100 -7.53 -6.22 -1.11
C GLU A 100 -7.53 -5.75 0.35
N PRO A 101 -6.57 -4.91 0.77
CA PRO A 101 -6.54 -4.36 2.11
C PRO A 101 -7.69 -3.37 2.32
N GLU A 102 -8.31 -3.42 3.49
CA GLU A 102 -9.37 -2.51 3.90
C GLU A 102 -8.78 -1.35 4.71
N ASN A 103 -9.00 -0.14 4.23
CA ASN A 103 -8.65 1.10 4.91
C ASN A 103 -9.76 2.15 4.68
N PRO A 104 -10.96 1.94 5.24
CA PRO A 104 -12.07 2.86 5.02
C PRO A 104 -11.80 4.23 5.65
N GLU A 105 -11.82 5.28 4.84
CA GLU A 105 -11.68 6.68 5.24
C GLU A 105 -12.81 7.51 4.65
N GLU A 106 -13.24 8.55 5.38
CA GLU A 106 -14.24 9.50 4.92
C GLU A 106 -13.57 10.66 4.17
N PHE A 107 -14.01 10.90 2.95
CA PHE A 107 -13.49 11.96 2.08
C PHE A 107 -14.61 12.82 1.52
N SER A 108 -14.28 14.07 1.18
CA SER A 108 -15.07 14.84 0.23
C SER A 108 -14.58 14.55 -1.18
N VAL A 109 -15.48 14.11 -2.05
CA VAL A 109 -15.18 13.76 -3.45
C VAL A 109 -15.79 14.83 -4.36
N ILE A 110 -15.09 15.21 -5.41
CA ILE A 110 -15.54 16.20 -6.38
C ILE A 110 -16.46 15.51 -7.40
N GLU A 111 -17.72 15.94 -7.43
CA GLU A 111 -18.72 15.51 -8.41
C GLU A 111 -19.20 16.72 -9.22
N GLY A 112 -18.57 16.97 -10.36
CA GLY A 112 -18.85 18.13 -11.19
C GLY A 112 -18.49 19.45 -10.49
N ALA A 113 -19.48 20.28 -10.11
CA ALA A 113 -19.26 21.54 -9.40
C ALA A 113 -19.45 21.42 -7.87
N ASP A 114 -19.88 20.28 -7.40
CA ASP A 114 -20.19 20.02 -5.99
C ASP A 114 -19.19 19.05 -5.36
N THR A 115 -19.21 18.97 -4.02
CA THR A 115 -18.48 17.96 -3.27
C THR A 115 -19.45 17.12 -2.45
N VAL A 116 -19.25 15.80 -2.46
CA VAL A 116 -20.05 14.84 -1.72
C VAL A 116 -19.14 14.09 -0.73
N THR A 117 -19.59 13.95 0.52
CA THR A 117 -18.89 13.15 1.51
C THR A 117 -19.22 11.68 1.33
N THR A 118 -18.20 10.84 1.20
CA THR A 118 -18.34 9.40 1.03
C THR A 118 -17.18 8.66 1.72
N THR A 119 -17.41 7.39 2.05
CA THR A 119 -16.35 6.51 2.56
C THR A 119 -15.73 5.75 1.40
N LEU A 120 -14.43 5.86 1.24
CA LEU A 120 -13.65 5.14 0.22
C LEU A 120 -12.60 4.26 0.89
N ASN A 121 -12.12 3.26 0.18
CA ASN A 121 -10.96 2.48 0.60
C ASN A 121 -9.68 3.24 0.27
N ALA A 122 -8.96 3.70 1.29
CA ALA A 122 -7.76 4.53 1.18
C ALA A 122 -6.47 3.68 1.15
N ASP A 123 -6.44 2.60 0.40
CA ASP A 123 -5.32 1.67 0.22
C ASP A 123 -4.24 2.25 -0.72
N VAL A 124 -3.78 3.45 -0.43
CA VAL A 124 -2.83 4.20 -1.26
C VAL A 124 -1.56 4.55 -0.50
N ALA A 125 -0.42 4.41 -1.14
CA ALA A 125 0.88 4.87 -0.66
C ALA A 125 1.51 5.88 -1.61
N LEU A 126 2.15 6.91 -1.07
CA LEU A 126 3.04 7.79 -1.83
C LEU A 126 4.48 7.28 -1.68
N ILE A 127 5.03 6.75 -2.76
CA ILE A 127 6.40 6.25 -2.83
C ILE A 127 7.32 7.41 -3.22
N THR A 128 8.38 7.56 -2.46
CA THR A 128 9.43 8.53 -2.74
C THR A 128 10.76 7.79 -2.82
N ALA A 129 11.55 8.04 -3.84
CA ALA A 129 12.83 7.35 -4.08
C ALA A 129 13.89 7.52 -2.96
N SER A 130 13.60 8.28 -1.92
CA SER A 130 14.49 8.48 -0.76
C SER A 130 14.04 7.77 0.51
N SER A 131 12.88 7.11 0.52
CA SER A 131 12.31 6.55 1.75
C SER A 131 12.51 5.04 1.83
N GLY A 132 13.24 4.59 2.83
CA GLY A 132 13.32 3.18 3.21
C GLY A 132 12.41 2.81 4.37
N SER A 133 11.17 3.33 4.44
CA SER A 133 10.22 2.99 5.49
C SER A 133 8.95 2.41 4.90
N ALA A 134 8.52 1.29 5.45
CA ALA A 134 7.29 0.63 5.06
C ALA A 134 6.07 1.58 5.15
N ARG A 135 5.16 1.45 4.18
CA ARG A 135 3.90 2.20 4.10
C ARG A 135 2.74 1.24 4.32
N THR A 136 1.93 1.50 5.33
CA THR A 136 0.73 0.70 5.59
C THR A 136 -0.36 1.11 4.59
N LEU A 137 -0.98 0.08 3.97
CA LEU A 137 -2.06 0.26 3.00
C LEU A 137 -3.44 -0.01 3.61
N GLY A 138 -3.51 -0.85 4.62
CA GLY A 138 -4.78 -1.22 5.24
C GLY A 138 -4.70 -2.53 6.00
N ARG A 139 -5.85 -3.05 6.42
CA ARG A 139 -5.98 -4.35 7.08
C ARG A 139 -6.43 -5.38 6.06
N LEU A 140 -5.86 -6.58 6.13
CA LEU A 140 -6.12 -7.64 5.18
C LEU A 140 -6.43 -8.95 5.91
N ARG A 141 -7.60 -9.53 5.61
CA ARG A 141 -7.93 -10.88 6.04
C ARG A 141 -7.39 -11.87 5.02
N LEU A 142 -6.29 -12.51 5.35
CA LEU A 142 -5.70 -13.55 4.52
C LEU A 142 -6.26 -14.91 4.89
N GLY A 143 -6.71 -15.67 3.88
CA GLY A 143 -7.08 -17.05 4.02
C GLY A 143 -5.87 -17.98 4.16
N THR A 144 -6.10 -19.28 3.95
CA THR A 144 -5.06 -20.33 4.02
C THR A 144 -4.36 -20.59 2.68
N GLU A 145 -4.79 -19.93 1.61
CA GLU A 145 -4.25 -20.15 0.28
C GLU A 145 -2.86 -19.51 0.12
N ALA A 146 -1.99 -20.20 -0.60
CA ALA A 146 -0.68 -19.66 -0.94
C ALA A 146 -0.83 -18.53 -1.96
N LEU A 147 -0.13 -17.42 -1.71
CA LEU A 147 -0.09 -16.27 -2.60
C LEU A 147 0.94 -16.51 -3.71
N THR A 148 0.64 -16.11 -4.94
CA THR A 148 1.55 -16.24 -6.08
C THR A 148 1.86 -14.93 -6.77
N GLN A 149 1.05 -13.89 -6.52
CA GLN A 149 1.21 -12.59 -7.16
C GLN A 149 0.58 -11.47 -6.33
N VAL A 150 0.99 -10.27 -6.63
CA VAL A 150 0.29 -9.04 -6.29
C VAL A 150 -0.12 -8.31 -7.57
N ARG A 151 -1.32 -7.76 -7.57
CA ARG A 151 -1.81 -6.81 -8.56
C ARG A 151 -1.86 -5.45 -7.90
N ALA A 152 -1.45 -4.41 -8.59
CA ALA A 152 -1.46 -3.04 -8.07
C ALA A 152 -1.67 -2.03 -9.19
N LEU A 153 -2.04 -0.80 -8.83
CA LEU A 153 -1.99 0.35 -9.70
C LEU A 153 -0.77 1.20 -9.34
N ILE A 154 0.08 1.48 -10.31
CA ILE A 154 1.04 2.58 -10.21
C ILE A 154 0.28 3.85 -10.56
N GLY A 155 -0.10 4.59 -9.53
CA GLY A 155 -1.00 5.72 -9.61
C GLY A 155 -2.08 5.66 -8.52
N VAL A 156 -3.07 6.53 -8.62
CA VAL A 156 -4.23 6.60 -7.74
C VAL A 156 -5.41 5.91 -8.44
N SER A 157 -6.17 5.09 -7.72
CA SER A 157 -7.36 4.43 -8.27
C SER A 157 -8.41 5.48 -8.73
N SER A 158 -9.33 5.07 -9.61
CA SER A 158 -10.34 5.99 -10.15
C SER A 158 -11.19 6.66 -9.07
N ASP A 159 -11.54 5.91 -8.03
CA ASP A 159 -12.40 6.39 -6.95
C ASP A 159 -11.67 7.41 -6.07
N LEU A 160 -10.40 7.15 -5.78
CA LEU A 160 -9.56 8.05 -5.01
C LEU A 160 -9.10 9.27 -5.81
N ASN A 161 -9.09 9.20 -7.15
CA ASN A 161 -8.65 10.31 -8.00
C ASN A 161 -9.56 11.53 -7.94
N ALA A 162 -10.80 11.36 -7.49
CA ALA A 162 -11.76 12.46 -7.30
C ALA A 162 -11.78 13.04 -5.88
N VAL A 163 -10.95 12.53 -4.96
CA VAL A 163 -10.86 13.03 -3.58
C VAL A 163 -10.33 14.46 -3.58
N PHE A 164 -11.04 15.36 -2.87
CA PHE A 164 -10.62 16.74 -2.69
C PHE A 164 -9.47 16.79 -1.64
N PRO A 165 -8.23 17.13 -2.02
CA PRO A 165 -7.05 16.97 -1.16
C PRO A 165 -7.15 17.63 0.22
N PRO A 166 -7.77 18.83 0.38
CA PRO A 166 -7.94 19.44 1.70
C PRO A 166 -8.87 18.67 2.66
N SER A 167 -9.67 17.72 2.16
CA SER A 167 -10.54 16.89 3.00
C SER A 167 -9.81 15.67 3.57
N ALA A 168 -8.71 15.26 2.96
CA ALA A 168 -7.92 14.15 3.44
C ALA A 168 -7.14 14.54 4.71
N SER A 169 -6.95 13.57 5.62
CA SER A 169 -6.15 13.78 6.83
C SER A 169 -4.72 14.18 6.46
N SER A 170 -4.04 14.96 7.30
CA SER A 170 -2.67 15.42 7.02
C SER A 170 -1.65 14.28 6.91
N SER A 171 -1.98 13.10 7.40
CA SER A 171 -1.18 11.88 7.27
C SER A 171 -1.50 11.07 6.01
N SER A 172 -2.62 11.35 5.36
CA SER A 172 -3.02 10.67 4.12
C SER A 172 -2.09 11.05 2.97
N PRO A 173 -1.69 10.07 2.13
CA PRO A 173 -0.99 10.35 0.88
C PRO A 173 -1.77 11.28 -0.06
N LEU A 174 -3.11 11.31 0.07
CA LEU A 174 -4.01 12.13 -0.73
C LEU A 174 -4.18 13.56 -0.21
N SER A 175 -3.58 13.91 0.94
CA SER A 175 -3.62 15.28 1.46
C SER A 175 -2.90 16.25 0.53
N THR A 176 -3.16 17.54 0.69
CA THR A 176 -2.49 18.60 -0.06
C THR A 176 -0.97 18.47 0.03
N GLN A 177 -0.31 18.28 -1.11
CA GLN A 177 1.13 18.16 -1.24
C GLN A 177 1.69 19.45 -1.85
N PRO A 178 2.34 20.33 -1.08
CA PRO A 178 3.02 21.50 -1.65
C PRO A 178 4.14 21.04 -2.60
N ASP A 179 4.25 21.67 -3.73
CA ASP A 179 5.31 21.58 -4.73
C ASP A 179 5.47 20.26 -5.48
N LEU A 180 4.54 19.29 -5.37
CA LEU A 180 4.80 17.95 -5.86
C LEU A 180 3.68 17.35 -6.71
N LEU A 181 2.85 16.54 -6.07
CA LEU A 181 1.77 15.81 -6.69
C LEU A 181 0.50 16.59 -6.42
N ASN A 182 0.32 17.67 -7.17
CA ASN A 182 -0.83 18.53 -7.00
C ASN A 182 -2.03 17.93 -7.70
N PHE A 183 -3.16 18.01 -7.02
CA PHE A 183 -4.46 17.85 -7.65
C PHE A 183 -4.68 18.99 -8.64
N LEU A 184 -5.03 18.66 -9.88
CA LEU A 184 -5.40 19.62 -10.91
C LEU A 184 -6.89 19.48 -11.18
N ASP A 185 -7.61 20.61 -11.08
CA ASP A 185 -9.03 20.65 -11.34
C ASP A 185 -9.34 20.15 -12.78
N GLY A 186 -10.21 19.14 -12.86
CA GLY A 186 -10.55 18.45 -14.09
C GLY A 186 -9.64 17.29 -14.50
N GLU A 187 -8.44 17.16 -13.91
CA GLU A 187 -7.48 16.06 -14.20
C GLU A 187 -7.32 15.10 -13.03
N GLY A 188 -7.58 15.56 -11.80
CA GLY A 188 -7.37 14.82 -10.56
C GLY A 188 -5.91 14.87 -10.09
N TYR A 189 -5.44 13.77 -9.46
CA TYR A 189 -4.08 13.70 -8.95
C TYR A 189 -3.06 13.52 -10.06
N VAL A 190 -1.93 14.21 -9.93
CA VAL A 190 -0.71 13.87 -10.66
C VAL A 190 -0.25 12.48 -10.18
N GLN A 191 -0.22 11.50 -11.06
CA GLN A 191 0.04 10.10 -10.69
C GLN A 191 1.50 9.84 -10.32
N GLY A 192 2.39 10.65 -10.91
CA GLY A 192 3.80 10.66 -10.54
C GLY A 192 4.54 11.87 -11.09
N ARG A 193 5.69 12.17 -10.51
CA ARG A 193 6.52 13.32 -10.85
C ARG A 193 8.00 13.00 -10.72
N LEU A 194 8.73 13.40 -11.74
CA LEU A 194 10.20 13.39 -11.80
C LEU A 194 10.71 14.83 -11.81
N GLU A 195 11.70 15.13 -10.97
CA GLU A 195 12.51 16.34 -11.06
C GLU A 195 13.98 15.93 -11.25
N TYR A 196 14.63 16.52 -12.24
CA TYR A 196 16.00 16.15 -12.61
C TYR A 196 16.78 17.34 -13.17
N ILE A 197 18.08 17.19 -13.21
CA ILE A 197 19.03 18.17 -13.76
C ILE A 197 19.87 17.45 -14.81
N LEU A 198 19.89 17.95 -16.04
CA LEU A 198 20.83 17.46 -17.06
C LEU A 198 22.24 17.94 -16.70
N VAL A 199 23.22 17.03 -16.74
CA VAL A 199 24.61 17.41 -16.47
C VAL A 199 25.06 18.47 -17.49
N ASN A 200 25.74 19.50 -17.03
CA ASN A 200 26.11 20.74 -17.74
C ASN A 200 25.00 21.80 -17.87
N THR A 201 23.86 21.59 -17.21
CA THR A 201 22.87 22.67 -17.00
C THR A 201 22.73 22.95 -15.50
N THR A 202 22.07 24.06 -15.16
CA THR A 202 21.79 24.44 -13.77
C THR A 202 20.31 24.39 -13.46
N ASP A 203 19.47 24.16 -14.49
CA ASP A 203 18.04 24.24 -14.38
C ASP A 203 17.46 22.87 -13.95
N THR A 204 16.63 22.90 -12.94
CA THR A 204 15.84 21.75 -12.57
C THR A 204 14.65 21.63 -13.51
N LEU A 205 14.61 20.56 -14.25
CA LEU A 205 13.49 20.19 -15.11
C LEU A 205 12.50 19.35 -14.30
N SER A 206 11.21 19.48 -14.60
CA SER A 206 10.18 18.68 -13.96
C SER A 206 9.18 18.13 -14.98
N VAL A 207 8.82 16.86 -14.78
CA VAL A 207 7.84 16.17 -15.61
C VAL A 207 6.84 15.49 -14.70
N SER A 208 5.56 15.69 -15.00
CA SER A 208 4.45 15.05 -14.31
C SER A 208 3.63 14.25 -15.32
N TRP A 209 3.06 13.14 -14.87
CA TRP A 209 2.17 12.35 -15.73
C TRP A 209 0.86 12.06 -15.03
N PHE A 210 -0.18 11.84 -15.84
CA PHE A 210 -1.53 11.47 -15.46
C PHE A 210 -1.84 10.07 -16.01
N GLY A 211 -2.81 9.43 -15.45
CA GLY A 211 -3.17 8.05 -15.81
C GLY A 211 -2.38 7.01 -15.03
N ASN A 212 -3.10 6.12 -14.40
CA ASN A 212 -2.55 4.99 -13.66
C ASN A 212 -2.20 3.82 -14.60
N GLN A 213 -1.35 2.94 -14.14
CA GLN A 213 -0.93 1.74 -14.85
C GLN A 213 -1.13 0.53 -13.95
N GLU A 214 -1.92 -0.44 -14.43
CA GLU A 214 -2.06 -1.71 -13.75
C GLU A 214 -0.82 -2.58 -13.95
N VAL A 215 -0.35 -3.18 -12.85
CA VAL A 215 0.79 -4.10 -12.85
C VAL A 215 0.42 -5.40 -12.16
N ILE A 216 0.94 -6.51 -12.67
CA ILE A 216 0.88 -7.82 -12.04
C ILE A 216 2.32 -8.25 -11.74
N LEU A 217 2.64 -8.38 -10.47
CA LEU A 217 3.96 -8.69 -9.99
C LEU A 217 3.95 -10.10 -9.36
N PRO A 218 4.56 -11.10 -10.04
CA PRO A 218 4.64 -12.44 -9.49
C PRO A 218 5.61 -12.50 -8.31
N PHE A 219 5.26 -13.34 -7.36
CA PHE A 219 6.18 -13.72 -6.29
C PHE A 219 7.18 -14.72 -6.78
N GLY A 220 8.21 -14.85 -7.03
CA GLY A 220 9.14 -15.88 -7.52
C GLY A 220 8.84 -17.34 -7.12
N GLY A 221 7.71 -17.56 -6.42
CA GLY A 221 7.20 -18.85 -5.96
C GLY A 221 5.92 -18.68 -5.17
N GLU A 222 5.41 -19.77 -4.57
CA GLU A 222 4.26 -19.73 -3.67
C GLU A 222 4.68 -19.21 -2.29
N VAL A 223 3.94 -18.26 -1.75
CA VAL A 223 4.12 -17.70 -0.41
C VAL A 223 2.92 -18.05 0.45
N ALA A 224 3.14 -18.78 1.53
CA ALA A 224 2.12 -19.05 2.53
C ALA A 224 2.24 -18.03 3.68
N PRO A 225 1.37 -17.01 3.74
CA PRO A 225 1.43 -16.02 4.80
C PRO A 225 1.08 -16.63 6.15
N LEU A 226 1.70 -16.12 7.20
CA LEU A 226 1.37 -16.51 8.58
C LEU A 226 0.04 -15.87 8.98
N ARG A 227 -0.94 -16.67 9.32
CA ARG A 227 -2.27 -16.22 9.76
C ARG A 227 -2.16 -15.40 11.05
N GLY A 228 -2.89 -14.31 11.11
CA GLY A 228 -2.93 -13.43 12.30
C GLY A 228 -1.67 -12.57 12.50
N PHE A 229 -0.78 -12.50 11.51
CA PHE A 229 0.42 -11.65 11.56
C PHE A 229 0.40 -10.60 10.46
N ASN A 230 0.95 -9.43 10.77
CA ASN A 230 1.12 -8.38 9.78
C ASN A 230 1.98 -8.87 8.60
N LEU A 231 1.68 -8.36 7.44
CA LEU A 231 2.36 -8.70 6.19
C LEU A 231 3.07 -7.47 5.64
N THR A 232 4.32 -7.62 5.26
CA THR A 232 5.05 -6.60 4.52
C THR A 232 5.48 -7.17 3.17
N LEU A 233 5.05 -6.52 2.10
CA LEU A 233 5.55 -6.77 0.76
C LEU A 233 6.87 -6.03 0.58
N GLU A 234 7.93 -6.76 0.34
CA GLU A 234 9.23 -6.21 -0.02
C GLU A 234 9.30 -6.09 -1.54
N MET A 235 9.53 -4.89 -2.02
CA MET A 235 9.61 -4.57 -3.45
C MET A 235 10.92 -3.90 -3.78
N ALA A 236 11.37 -4.07 -5.01
CA ALA A 236 12.47 -3.31 -5.59
C ALA A 236 11.95 -2.41 -6.72
N ALA A 237 12.30 -1.13 -6.67
CA ALA A 237 12.07 -0.17 -7.74
C ALA A 237 13.40 0.05 -8.49
N ASP A 238 13.48 -0.42 -9.73
CA ASP A 238 14.66 -0.23 -10.59
C ASP A 238 14.42 0.90 -11.58
N TYR A 239 14.95 2.07 -11.24
CA TYR A 239 14.78 3.29 -12.05
C TYR A 239 15.51 3.23 -13.41
N ALA A 240 16.50 2.36 -13.60
CA ALA A 240 17.16 2.18 -14.89
C ALA A 240 16.20 1.63 -15.94
N ARG A 241 15.24 0.79 -15.55
CA ARG A 241 14.22 0.25 -16.46
C ARG A 241 13.25 1.30 -17.00
N VAL A 242 13.14 2.41 -16.31
CA VAL A 242 12.24 3.52 -16.67
C VAL A 242 13.05 4.67 -17.26
N LEU A 243 13.98 5.24 -16.50
CA LEU A 243 14.75 6.42 -16.90
C LEU A 243 15.83 6.10 -17.93
N GLY A 244 16.42 4.90 -17.88
CA GLY A 244 17.42 4.43 -18.85
C GLY A 244 16.83 4.10 -20.25
N GLU A 245 15.51 4.18 -20.40
CA GLU A 245 14.80 3.89 -21.65
C GLU A 245 14.11 5.12 -22.26
N VAL A 246 14.24 6.30 -21.63
CA VAL A 246 13.58 7.56 -22.02
C VAL A 246 14.62 8.61 -22.36
N ASP A 247 14.42 9.37 -23.42
CA ASP A 247 15.21 10.55 -23.74
C ASP A 247 14.72 11.74 -22.90
N LEU A 248 15.45 12.07 -21.85
CA LEU A 248 15.11 13.17 -20.93
C LEU A 248 15.38 14.57 -21.51
N THR A 249 15.96 14.67 -22.71
CA THR A 249 16.16 15.95 -23.43
C THR A 249 14.99 16.29 -24.36
N ALA A 250 14.05 15.37 -24.57
CA ALA A 250 12.84 15.58 -25.36
C ALA A 250 11.92 16.62 -24.69
N ASP A 251 10.87 17.03 -25.38
CA ASP A 251 9.88 17.90 -24.79
C ASP A 251 9.13 17.22 -23.62
N SER A 252 8.66 18.03 -22.67
CA SER A 252 8.07 17.52 -21.41
C SER A 252 6.89 16.57 -21.63
N ALA A 253 6.06 16.77 -22.68
CA ALA A 253 4.93 15.91 -22.96
C ALA A 253 5.38 14.54 -23.48
N SER A 254 6.39 14.51 -24.34
CA SER A 254 7.02 13.28 -24.84
C SER A 254 7.67 12.50 -23.71
N VAL A 255 8.42 13.16 -22.82
CA VAL A 255 9.00 12.54 -21.64
C VAL A 255 7.92 11.98 -20.72
N ALA A 256 6.86 12.74 -20.41
CA ALA A 256 5.75 12.30 -19.57
C ALA A 256 5.07 11.04 -20.13
N THR A 257 4.80 11.02 -21.42
CA THR A 257 4.20 9.88 -22.11
C THR A 257 5.09 8.64 -22.03
N SER A 258 6.37 8.82 -22.29
CA SER A 258 7.36 7.73 -22.25
C SER A 258 7.53 7.17 -20.84
N LEU A 259 7.64 8.04 -19.83
CA LEU A 259 7.72 7.64 -18.42
C LEU A 259 6.47 6.85 -18.01
N SER A 260 5.28 7.40 -18.27
CA SER A 260 4.02 6.73 -17.93
C SER A 260 3.94 5.32 -18.54
N ALA A 261 4.34 5.16 -19.79
CA ALA A 261 4.33 3.87 -20.49
C ALA A 261 5.33 2.85 -19.91
N ARG A 262 6.42 3.32 -19.28
CA ARG A 262 7.47 2.47 -18.70
C ARG A 262 7.26 2.18 -17.20
N MET A 263 6.40 2.90 -16.53
CA MET A 263 6.14 2.69 -15.10
C MET A 263 5.80 1.23 -14.72
N PRO A 264 5.10 0.43 -15.55
CA PRO A 264 4.88 -0.99 -15.27
C PRO A 264 6.17 -1.82 -15.09
N ASP A 265 7.26 -1.40 -15.68
CA ASP A 265 8.55 -2.12 -15.60
C ASP A 265 9.35 -1.76 -14.33
N LEU A 266 8.89 -0.74 -13.57
CA LEU A 266 9.62 -0.19 -12.43
C LEU A 266 9.76 -1.17 -11.27
N LEU A 267 8.66 -1.86 -10.91
CA LEU A 267 8.55 -2.61 -9.66
C LEU A 267 8.71 -4.12 -9.87
N THR A 268 9.35 -4.75 -8.91
CA THR A 268 9.38 -6.21 -8.74
C THR A 268 9.16 -6.56 -7.27
N VAL A 269 8.51 -7.70 -6.97
CA VAL A 269 8.43 -8.23 -5.61
C VAL A 269 9.69 -9.04 -5.33
N THR A 270 10.35 -8.72 -4.23
CA THR A 270 11.58 -9.39 -3.78
C THR A 270 11.34 -10.32 -2.61
N GLY A 271 10.28 -10.08 -1.83
CA GLY A 271 9.95 -10.90 -0.67
C GLY A 271 8.61 -10.56 -0.05
N VAL A 272 8.24 -11.40 0.91
CA VAL A 272 7.07 -11.20 1.77
C VAL A 272 7.48 -11.62 3.17
N ARG A 273 7.31 -10.76 4.16
CA ARG A 273 7.64 -11.02 5.56
C ARG A 273 6.52 -10.63 6.50
#